data_9381629cc160f94f89d0e2cfeb5af805
#
_entry.id   9381629cc160f94f89d0e2cfeb5af805
#
_cell.length_a   1.000
_cell.length_b   1.000
_cell.length_c   1.000
_cell.angle_alpha   90.00
_cell.angle_beta   90.00
_cell.angle_gamma   90.00
#
_symmetry.space_group_name_H-M   'P 1'
#
loop_
_entity.id
_entity.type
_entity.pdbx_description
1 polymer ?
#
loop_
_entity_poly.entity_id
_entity_poly.type
_entity_poly.pdbx_seq_one_letter_code
_entity_poly.pdbx_strand_id
1 'polypeptide(L)'
;MKKAAVINDLSGFGKCSLTAAIPVLSALGVQCCPLATAVLTGQTGYPYFHCTDLTEMMPQYTDAWMQNQVHFDAIYSGYMTGRRQIEHLLDLIAHFRYDDTLLLVDPVMGDDGRVYGIYSEDLLAGMKELSRKADVITPNLTEACLLSDTDIAKATDYTDADSFLHFASDTAAKLRDMADGPQDVVITGVKCQKEETPFIYNIAVTERGVHTSRSHLFNRSFSGTGDLFASVLCGCRVNGMTTEAAVDLAGQFLYHSIADTMNDNISPNDGINFEKYLIDLINATALQKKATRNQKH
;
A
#
# COMPACT_ATOMS: atom_id res chain seq x y z
N MET A 1 -1.75 -15.43 -17.13
CA MET A 1 -1.65 -14.04 -16.65
C MET A 1 -1.81 -14.08 -15.14
N LYS A 2 -0.95 -13.41 -14.38
CA LYS A 2 -1.06 -13.27 -12.93
C LYS A 2 -2.30 -12.47 -12.57
N LYS A 3 -2.96 -12.82 -11.43
CA LYS A 3 -4.19 -12.18 -10.97
C LYS A 3 -4.04 -11.75 -9.52
N ALA A 4 -4.50 -10.53 -9.20
CA ALA A 4 -4.56 -10.03 -7.84
C ALA A 4 -6.01 -9.70 -7.47
N ALA A 5 -6.54 -10.29 -6.39
CA ALA A 5 -7.74 -9.79 -5.73
C ALA A 5 -7.37 -8.50 -5.00
N VAL A 6 -8.04 -7.40 -5.34
CA VAL A 6 -7.76 -6.08 -4.74
C VAL A 6 -8.98 -5.60 -3.99
N ILE A 7 -8.87 -5.56 -2.67
CA ILE A 7 -9.94 -5.22 -1.73
C ILE A 7 -9.72 -3.79 -1.24
N ASN A 8 -10.44 -2.83 -1.82
CA ASN A 8 -10.31 -1.41 -1.54
C ASN A 8 -11.58 -0.67 -1.95
N ASP A 9 -11.74 0.62 -1.61
CA ASP A 9 -12.87 1.40 -2.08
C ASP A 9 -12.75 1.79 -3.56
N LEU A 10 -13.89 2.15 -4.16
CA LEU A 10 -13.97 2.73 -5.49
C LEU A 10 -14.43 4.18 -5.39
N SER A 11 -13.50 5.11 -5.45
CA SER A 11 -13.76 6.55 -5.47
C SER A 11 -13.93 7.06 -6.91
N GLY A 12 -15.07 7.68 -7.21
CA GLY A 12 -15.39 8.16 -8.56
C GLY A 12 -14.58 9.37 -9.00
N PHE A 13 -14.20 10.24 -8.05
CA PHE A 13 -13.36 11.41 -8.28
C PHE A 13 -12.20 11.43 -7.28
N GLY A 14 -11.01 11.73 -7.78
CA GLY A 14 -9.74 11.54 -7.08
C GLY A 14 -9.05 10.23 -7.50
N LYS A 15 -7.71 10.25 -7.54
CA LYS A 15 -6.89 9.14 -8.01
C LYS A 15 -6.34 8.36 -6.82
N CYS A 16 -7.19 7.51 -6.22
CA CYS A 16 -6.85 6.71 -5.04
C CYS A 16 -7.49 5.31 -5.13
N SER A 17 -7.16 4.48 -4.20
CA SER A 17 -7.78 3.16 -3.97
C SER A 17 -7.85 2.32 -5.26
N LEU A 18 -9.01 1.78 -5.64
CA LEU A 18 -9.16 0.95 -6.86
C LEU A 18 -8.87 1.74 -8.14
N THR A 19 -9.16 3.06 -8.20
CA THR A 19 -8.84 3.86 -9.39
C THR A 19 -7.34 4.06 -9.61
N ALA A 20 -6.52 3.93 -8.57
CA ALA A 20 -5.06 3.88 -8.64
C ALA A 20 -4.55 2.45 -8.88
N ALA A 21 -5.07 1.45 -8.17
CA ALA A 21 -4.58 0.08 -8.23
C ALA A 21 -4.82 -0.58 -9.61
N ILE A 22 -5.99 -0.37 -10.22
CA ILE A 22 -6.34 -0.99 -11.51
C ILE A 22 -5.33 -0.66 -12.62
N PRO A 23 -5.04 0.62 -12.94
CA PRO A 23 -4.09 0.95 -14.01
C PRO A 23 -2.65 0.55 -13.67
N VAL A 24 -2.21 0.66 -12.42
CA VAL A 24 -0.86 0.29 -11.98
C VAL A 24 -0.62 -1.21 -12.13
N LEU A 25 -1.50 -2.05 -11.60
CA LEU A 25 -1.38 -3.50 -11.73
C LEU A 25 -1.46 -3.94 -13.18
N SER A 26 -2.35 -3.32 -13.98
CA SER A 26 -2.46 -3.60 -15.42
C SER A 26 -1.17 -3.26 -16.16
N ALA A 27 -0.52 -2.13 -15.86
CA ALA A 27 0.77 -1.75 -16.43
C ALA A 27 1.90 -2.73 -16.07
N LEU A 28 1.84 -3.32 -14.88
CA LEU A 28 2.76 -4.37 -14.43
C LEU A 28 2.40 -5.76 -14.99
N GLY A 29 1.36 -5.88 -15.82
CA GLY A 29 0.94 -7.14 -16.44
C GLY A 29 0.22 -8.09 -15.48
N VAL A 30 -0.37 -7.57 -14.42
CA VAL A 30 -1.19 -8.29 -13.44
C VAL A 30 -2.65 -7.90 -13.66
N GLN A 31 -3.53 -8.90 -13.79
CA GLN A 31 -4.97 -8.65 -13.83
C GLN A 31 -5.45 -8.23 -12.44
N CYS A 32 -5.92 -7.00 -12.31
CA CYS A 32 -6.62 -6.55 -11.11
C CYS A 32 -8.04 -7.14 -11.11
N CYS A 33 -8.41 -7.83 -10.03
CA CYS A 33 -9.75 -8.35 -9.78
C CYS A 33 -10.32 -7.57 -8.57
N PRO A 34 -11.05 -6.47 -8.81
CA PRO A 34 -11.46 -5.58 -7.73
C PRO A 34 -12.64 -6.16 -6.93
N LEU A 35 -12.54 -6.05 -5.60
CA LEU A 35 -13.63 -6.18 -4.63
C LEU A 35 -13.80 -4.83 -3.96
N ALA A 36 -14.86 -4.11 -4.28
CA ALA A 36 -15.10 -2.80 -3.70
C ALA A 36 -15.66 -2.92 -2.27
N THR A 37 -14.96 -2.29 -1.30
CA THR A 37 -15.40 -2.19 0.10
C THR A 37 -16.46 -1.11 0.30
N ALA A 38 -16.38 -0.07 -0.52
CA ALA A 38 -17.35 1.02 -0.62
C ALA A 38 -17.31 1.63 -2.02
N VAL A 39 -18.38 2.32 -2.40
CA VAL A 39 -18.39 3.18 -3.58
C VAL A 39 -18.63 4.61 -3.11
N LEU A 40 -17.69 5.49 -3.50
CA LEU A 40 -17.76 6.91 -3.18
C LEU A 40 -17.90 7.74 -4.45
N THR A 41 -18.67 8.84 -4.39
CA THR A 41 -18.74 9.79 -5.51
C THR A 41 -17.45 10.56 -5.73
N GLY A 42 -16.64 10.69 -4.68
CA GLY A 42 -15.30 11.26 -4.66
C GLY A 42 -14.60 10.86 -3.38
N GLN A 43 -13.26 10.91 -3.37
CA GLN A 43 -12.48 10.56 -2.19
C GLN A 43 -12.79 11.48 -0.99
N THR A 44 -12.57 10.99 0.24
CA THR A 44 -13.04 11.59 1.50
C THR A 44 -12.40 12.95 1.85
N GLY A 45 -11.34 13.37 1.19
CA GLY A 45 -10.73 14.70 1.35
C GLY A 45 -11.54 15.84 0.70
N TYR A 46 -12.51 15.52 -0.16
CA TYR A 46 -13.42 16.54 -0.70
C TYR A 46 -14.50 16.90 0.31
N PRO A 47 -14.95 18.18 0.33
CA PRO A 47 -15.98 18.62 1.29
C PRO A 47 -17.36 18.01 1.00
N TYR A 48 -17.60 17.54 -0.21
CA TYR A 48 -18.85 16.94 -0.64
C TYR A 48 -18.61 15.59 -1.30
N PHE A 49 -19.01 14.52 -0.65
CA PHE A 49 -19.01 13.18 -1.19
C PHE A 49 -20.16 12.37 -0.58
N HIS A 50 -20.58 11.34 -1.28
CA HIS A 50 -21.49 10.31 -0.79
C HIS A 50 -20.73 8.98 -0.81
N CYS A 51 -20.99 8.16 0.22
CA CYS A 51 -20.40 6.85 0.36
C CYS A 51 -21.51 5.80 0.53
N THR A 52 -21.43 4.75 -0.25
CA THR A 52 -22.23 3.54 -0.05
C THR A 52 -21.30 2.41 0.39
N ASP A 53 -21.49 1.95 1.61
CA ASP A 53 -20.80 0.81 2.18
C ASP A 53 -21.23 -0.49 1.49
N LEU A 54 -20.31 -1.38 1.17
CA LEU A 54 -20.56 -2.64 0.48
C LEU A 54 -20.28 -3.88 1.34
N THR A 55 -20.27 -3.74 2.66
CA THR A 55 -20.00 -4.84 3.61
C THR A 55 -20.82 -6.08 3.30
N GLU A 56 -22.13 -5.90 3.06
CA GLU A 56 -23.05 -7.02 2.79
C GLU A 56 -22.82 -7.70 1.43
N MET A 57 -22.07 -7.06 0.52
CA MET A 57 -21.73 -7.64 -0.77
C MET A 57 -20.45 -8.49 -0.73
N MET A 58 -19.57 -8.27 0.24
CA MET A 58 -18.28 -8.96 0.29
C MET A 58 -18.40 -10.50 0.34
N PRO A 59 -19.29 -11.10 1.16
CA PRO A 59 -19.49 -12.56 1.15
C PRO A 59 -19.93 -13.08 -0.23
N GLN A 60 -20.73 -12.29 -0.97
CA GLN A 60 -21.19 -12.71 -2.31
C GLN A 60 -20.05 -12.77 -3.33
N TYR A 61 -19.00 -11.93 -3.18
CA TYR A 61 -17.77 -12.07 -3.97
C TYR A 61 -17.06 -13.38 -3.66
N THR A 62 -16.88 -13.71 -2.38
CA THR A 62 -16.23 -14.96 -1.94
C THR A 62 -16.99 -16.17 -2.52
N ASP A 63 -18.31 -16.23 -2.35
CA ASP A 63 -19.15 -17.30 -2.87
C ASP A 63 -19.08 -17.43 -4.39
N ALA A 64 -19.21 -16.32 -5.14
CA ALA A 64 -19.18 -16.33 -6.58
C ALA A 64 -17.79 -16.73 -7.12
N TRP A 65 -16.71 -16.25 -6.51
CA TRP A 65 -15.36 -16.62 -6.91
C TRP A 65 -15.02 -18.07 -6.60
N MET A 66 -15.51 -18.62 -5.48
CA MET A 66 -15.41 -20.05 -5.20
C MET A 66 -16.16 -20.90 -6.23
N GLN A 67 -17.42 -20.56 -6.54
CA GLN A 67 -18.22 -21.29 -7.55
C GLN A 67 -17.59 -21.24 -8.95
N ASN A 68 -16.96 -20.11 -9.29
CA ASN A 68 -16.22 -19.93 -10.56
C ASN A 68 -14.80 -20.51 -10.52
N GLN A 69 -14.36 -21.12 -9.41
CA GLN A 69 -13.04 -21.72 -9.24
C GLN A 69 -11.91 -20.74 -9.58
N VAL A 70 -12.06 -19.48 -9.14
CA VAL A 70 -11.05 -18.43 -9.35
C VAL A 70 -9.82 -18.73 -8.51
N HIS A 71 -8.64 -18.46 -9.07
CA HIS A 71 -7.36 -18.53 -8.37
C HIS A 71 -6.65 -17.19 -8.45
N PHE A 72 -6.00 -16.77 -7.35
CA PHE A 72 -5.28 -15.52 -7.26
C PHE A 72 -3.80 -15.76 -6.94
N ASP A 73 -2.92 -14.99 -7.58
CA ASP A 73 -1.48 -14.93 -7.27
C ASP A 73 -1.19 -13.92 -6.15
N ALA A 74 -2.13 -13.01 -5.88
CA ALA A 74 -2.07 -12.10 -4.74
C ALA A 74 -3.46 -11.74 -4.22
N ILE A 75 -3.50 -11.40 -2.94
CA ILE A 75 -4.60 -10.71 -2.26
C ILE A 75 -3.99 -9.39 -1.72
N TYR A 76 -4.53 -8.26 -2.16
CA TYR A 76 -4.08 -6.94 -1.73
C TYR A 76 -5.25 -6.19 -1.10
N SER A 77 -5.10 -5.78 0.14
CA SER A 77 -6.12 -5.00 0.86
C SER A 77 -5.65 -3.58 1.16
N GLY A 78 -6.58 -2.64 1.05
CA GLY A 78 -6.43 -1.24 1.44
C GLY A 78 -7.55 -0.81 2.38
N TYR A 79 -8.28 0.25 2.02
CA TYR A 79 -9.30 0.87 2.83
C TYR A 79 -10.47 -0.07 3.16
N MET A 80 -10.84 -0.10 4.44
CA MET A 80 -11.99 -0.81 4.97
C MET A 80 -12.81 0.09 5.90
N THR A 81 -14.13 -0.05 5.84
CA THR A 81 -15.05 0.80 6.60
C THR A 81 -15.19 0.37 8.06
N GLY A 82 -14.75 -0.83 8.45
CA GLY A 82 -14.82 -1.30 9.81
C GLY A 82 -14.45 -2.77 10.01
N ARG A 83 -14.51 -3.24 11.26
CA ARG A 83 -14.14 -4.59 11.69
C ARG A 83 -14.81 -5.69 10.88
N ARG A 84 -16.09 -5.56 10.58
CA ARG A 84 -16.86 -6.58 9.85
C ARG A 84 -16.32 -6.84 8.43
N GLN A 85 -15.81 -5.82 7.75
CA GLN A 85 -15.15 -6.01 6.45
C GLN A 85 -13.83 -6.77 6.59
N ILE A 86 -13.08 -6.52 7.67
CA ILE A 86 -11.86 -7.29 7.95
C ILE A 86 -12.21 -8.77 8.20
N GLU A 87 -13.27 -9.07 8.92
CA GLU A 87 -13.74 -10.45 9.14
C GLU A 87 -14.11 -11.14 7.82
N HIS A 88 -14.82 -10.46 6.93
CA HIS A 88 -15.09 -10.99 5.58
C HIS A 88 -13.83 -11.17 4.74
N LEU A 89 -12.84 -10.28 4.88
CA LEU A 89 -11.55 -10.46 4.22
C LEU A 89 -10.77 -11.63 4.79
N LEU A 90 -10.77 -11.84 6.10
CA LEU A 90 -10.12 -13.00 6.72
C LEU A 90 -10.75 -14.31 6.24
N ASP A 91 -12.08 -14.35 6.06
CA ASP A 91 -12.80 -15.47 5.46
C ASP A 91 -12.39 -15.67 3.98
N LEU A 92 -12.32 -14.61 3.19
CA LEU A 92 -11.82 -14.66 1.81
C LEU A 92 -10.37 -15.20 1.75
N ILE A 93 -9.50 -14.73 2.64
CA ILE A 93 -8.12 -15.23 2.75
C ILE A 93 -8.09 -16.72 3.03
N ALA A 94 -8.93 -17.20 3.94
CA ALA A 94 -9.01 -18.63 4.27
C ALA A 94 -9.38 -19.51 3.06
N HIS A 95 -10.13 -18.98 2.08
CA HIS A 95 -10.55 -19.70 0.88
C HIS A 95 -9.57 -19.57 -0.30
N PHE A 96 -8.89 -18.42 -0.45
CA PHE A 96 -8.12 -18.09 -1.66
C PHE A 96 -6.62 -17.94 -1.45
N ARG A 97 -6.11 -17.97 -0.21
CA ARG A 97 -4.68 -17.92 0.06
C ARG A 97 -4.09 -19.34 0.04
N TYR A 98 -3.24 -19.58 -0.92
CA TYR A 98 -2.41 -20.78 -1.04
C TYR A 98 -0.94 -20.42 -0.74
N ASP A 99 -0.04 -21.42 -0.68
CA ASP A 99 1.38 -21.24 -0.33
C ASP A 99 2.11 -20.24 -1.26
N ASP A 100 1.66 -20.10 -2.50
CA ASP A 100 2.22 -19.20 -3.52
C ASP A 100 1.44 -17.89 -3.68
N THR A 101 0.38 -17.68 -2.90
CA THR A 101 -0.45 -16.46 -2.95
C THR A 101 0.13 -15.40 -2.03
N LEU A 102 0.61 -14.29 -2.61
CA LEU A 102 1.08 -13.11 -1.85
C LEU A 102 -0.08 -12.44 -1.13
N LEU A 103 0.02 -12.23 0.18
CA LEU A 103 -0.87 -11.36 0.94
C LEU A 103 -0.17 -10.04 1.25
N LEU A 104 -0.63 -8.95 0.61
CA LEU A 104 -0.18 -7.59 0.90
C LEU A 104 -1.30 -6.81 1.60
N VAL A 105 -0.96 -6.18 2.73
CA VAL A 105 -1.89 -5.36 3.51
C VAL A 105 -1.37 -3.93 3.60
N ASP A 106 -2.13 -3.01 3.05
CA ASP A 106 -1.99 -1.57 3.26
C ASP A 106 -2.95 -1.15 4.38
N PRO A 107 -2.47 -0.89 5.60
CA PRO A 107 -3.31 -0.80 6.79
C PRO A 107 -3.90 0.60 7.00
N VAL A 108 -4.74 1.04 6.08
CA VAL A 108 -5.29 2.40 6.00
C VAL A 108 -6.09 2.78 7.25
N MET A 109 -5.50 3.57 8.14
CA MET A 109 -6.12 4.02 9.41
C MET A 109 -5.86 5.49 9.75
N GLY A 110 -4.81 6.08 9.24
CA GLY A 110 -4.42 7.46 9.56
C GLY A 110 -3.14 7.88 8.87
N ASP A 111 -2.78 9.17 8.98
CA ASP A 111 -1.52 9.72 8.47
C ASP A 111 -1.11 10.98 9.26
N ASP A 112 0.17 11.38 9.17
CA ASP A 112 0.74 12.58 9.81
C ASP A 112 0.33 12.72 11.30
N GLY A 113 0.36 11.61 12.07
CA GLY A 113 0.04 11.57 13.50
C GLY A 113 -1.46 11.65 13.83
N ARG A 114 -2.34 11.51 12.84
CA ARG A 114 -3.79 11.61 13.02
C ARG A 114 -4.49 10.38 12.45
N VAL A 115 -5.51 9.92 13.16
CA VAL A 115 -6.38 8.84 12.68
C VAL A 115 -7.48 9.40 11.76
N TYR A 116 -7.91 8.59 10.79
CA TYR A 116 -9.01 8.95 9.91
C TYR A 116 -10.38 8.81 10.60
N GLY A 117 -11.42 9.42 10.04
CA GLY A 117 -12.77 9.42 10.62
C GLY A 117 -13.41 8.04 10.76
N ILE A 118 -12.90 7.03 10.06
CA ILE A 118 -13.34 5.62 10.18
C ILE A 118 -12.68 4.87 11.34
N TYR A 119 -11.64 5.44 11.96
CA TYR A 119 -10.89 4.77 13.01
C TYR A 119 -11.79 4.40 14.19
N SER A 120 -11.60 3.18 14.69
CA SER A 120 -12.14 2.68 15.95
C SER A 120 -11.18 1.65 16.53
N GLU A 121 -11.27 1.39 17.84
CA GLU A 121 -10.48 0.35 18.49
C GLU A 121 -10.75 -1.05 17.90
N ASP A 122 -12.00 -1.31 17.48
CA ASP A 122 -12.36 -2.58 16.82
C ASP A 122 -11.72 -2.68 15.42
N LEU A 123 -11.65 -1.57 14.66
CA LEU A 123 -10.94 -1.55 13.38
C LEU A 123 -9.45 -1.80 13.61
N LEU A 124 -8.82 -1.13 14.58
CA LEU A 124 -7.41 -1.33 14.92
C LEU A 124 -7.13 -2.78 15.31
N ALA A 125 -7.96 -3.36 16.18
CA ALA A 125 -7.79 -4.76 16.59
C ALA A 125 -7.86 -5.72 15.40
N GLY A 126 -8.81 -5.49 14.48
CA GLY A 126 -8.90 -6.26 13.24
C GLY A 126 -7.71 -6.06 12.33
N MET A 127 -7.26 -4.82 12.16
CA MET A 127 -6.12 -4.50 11.30
C MET A 127 -4.82 -5.11 11.84
N LYS A 128 -4.63 -5.14 13.18
CA LYS A 128 -3.52 -5.88 13.81
C LYS A 128 -3.56 -7.37 13.49
N GLU A 129 -4.75 -7.99 13.59
CA GLU A 129 -4.93 -9.40 13.25
C GLU A 129 -4.60 -9.68 11.78
N LEU A 130 -5.10 -8.84 10.87
CA LEU A 130 -4.89 -8.97 9.43
C LEU A 130 -3.42 -8.77 9.07
N SER A 131 -2.80 -7.70 9.59
CA SER A 131 -1.40 -7.34 9.32
C SER A 131 -0.42 -8.42 9.76
N ARG A 132 -0.68 -9.11 10.87
CA ARG A 132 0.17 -10.21 11.35
C ARG A 132 0.21 -11.42 10.41
N LYS A 133 -0.83 -11.60 9.59
CA LYS A 133 -0.94 -12.71 8.62
C LYS A 133 -0.32 -12.39 7.27
N ALA A 134 0.00 -11.12 7.00
CA ALA A 134 0.47 -10.67 5.70
C ALA A 134 1.93 -11.07 5.43
N ASP A 135 2.25 -11.30 4.14
CA ASP A 135 3.64 -11.45 3.68
C ASP A 135 4.33 -10.10 3.55
N VAL A 136 3.55 -9.06 3.22
CA VAL A 136 4.04 -7.67 3.11
C VAL A 136 3.01 -6.74 3.71
N ILE A 137 3.47 -5.78 4.52
CA ILE A 137 2.65 -4.65 4.99
C ILE A 137 3.27 -3.32 4.61
N THR A 138 2.43 -2.30 4.30
CA THR A 138 2.87 -0.98 3.82
C THR A 138 2.41 0.20 4.69
N PRO A 139 2.53 0.10 6.03
CA PRO A 139 2.09 1.18 6.89
C PRO A 139 2.88 2.47 6.65
N ASN A 140 2.23 3.64 6.75
CA ASN A 140 2.94 4.86 7.07
C ASN A 140 3.38 4.86 8.54
N LEU A 141 4.16 5.85 8.98
CA LEU A 141 4.69 5.85 10.35
C LEU A 141 3.59 5.91 11.43
N THR A 142 2.47 6.61 11.16
CA THR A 142 1.31 6.65 12.07
C THR A 142 0.72 5.27 12.26
N GLU A 143 0.47 4.59 11.18
CA GLU A 143 -0.10 3.25 11.16
C GLU A 143 0.86 2.22 11.77
N ALA A 144 2.16 2.34 11.48
CA ALA A 144 3.18 1.49 12.09
C ALA A 144 3.20 1.63 13.62
N CYS A 145 3.08 2.83 14.15
CA CYS A 145 2.98 3.08 15.59
C CYS A 145 1.70 2.48 16.18
N LEU A 146 0.55 2.67 15.52
CA LEU A 146 -0.73 2.10 15.97
C LEU A 146 -0.69 0.56 15.99
N LEU A 147 -0.19 -0.07 14.93
CA LEU A 147 -0.09 -1.53 14.82
C LEU A 147 0.85 -2.13 15.86
N SER A 148 1.96 -1.43 16.17
CA SER A 148 3.00 -1.93 17.08
C SER A 148 2.82 -1.48 18.54
N ASP A 149 1.73 -0.78 18.89
CA ASP A 149 1.56 -0.15 20.20
C ASP A 149 2.76 0.72 20.61
N THR A 150 3.30 1.45 19.63
CA THR A 150 4.39 2.41 19.84
C THR A 150 3.81 3.82 19.90
N ASP A 151 4.24 4.60 20.88
CA ASP A 151 3.78 5.98 21.03
C ASP A 151 4.29 6.85 19.89
N ILE A 152 3.38 7.37 19.08
CA ILE A 152 3.70 8.23 17.94
C ILE A 152 4.34 9.57 18.39
N ALA A 153 4.09 10.02 19.62
CA ALA A 153 4.72 11.23 20.14
C ALA A 153 6.25 11.11 20.15
N LYS A 154 6.78 9.89 20.28
CA LYS A 154 8.23 9.63 20.18
C LYS A 154 8.79 9.98 18.81
N ALA A 155 7.99 9.88 17.73
CA ALA A 155 8.43 10.22 16.38
C ALA A 155 8.71 11.73 16.21
N THR A 156 8.18 12.58 17.07
CA THR A 156 8.36 14.04 17.02
C THR A 156 9.58 14.52 17.82
N ASP A 157 10.15 13.68 18.68
CA ASP A 157 11.22 14.07 19.62
C ASP A 157 12.63 13.96 19.01
N TYR A 158 12.78 13.46 17.78
CA TYR A 158 14.08 13.30 17.14
C TYR A 158 14.64 14.61 16.60
N THR A 159 15.91 14.84 16.90
CA THR A 159 16.62 16.08 16.56
C THR A 159 17.34 15.99 15.21
N ASP A 160 17.58 14.78 14.71
CA ASP A 160 18.30 14.50 13.48
C ASP A 160 17.62 13.41 12.66
N ALA A 161 17.95 13.34 11.36
CA ALA A 161 17.36 12.38 10.43
C ALA A 161 17.74 10.94 10.76
N ASP A 162 18.98 10.69 11.15
CA ASP A 162 19.48 9.32 11.40
C ASP A 162 18.75 8.69 12.58
N SER A 163 18.56 9.41 13.69
CA SER A 163 17.79 8.93 14.84
C SER A 163 16.31 8.67 14.45
N PHE A 164 15.74 9.51 13.58
CA PHE A 164 14.37 9.33 13.10
C PHE A 164 14.21 8.10 12.20
N LEU A 165 15.14 7.91 11.28
CA LEU A 165 15.17 6.72 10.42
C LEU A 165 15.41 5.44 11.23
N HIS A 166 16.24 5.53 12.27
CA HIS A 166 16.47 4.41 13.20
C HIS A 166 15.18 4.04 13.93
N PHE A 167 14.47 5.03 14.49
CA PHE A 167 13.16 4.80 15.12
C PHE A 167 12.15 4.12 14.18
N ALA A 168 12.05 4.60 12.93
CA ALA A 168 11.17 4.00 11.94
C ALA A 168 11.58 2.55 11.61
N SER A 169 12.88 2.29 11.47
CA SER A 169 13.41 0.94 11.24
C SER A 169 13.15 -0.01 12.41
N ASP A 170 13.32 0.46 13.65
CA ASP A 170 13.05 -0.31 14.87
C ASP A 170 11.55 -0.63 14.99
N THR A 171 10.69 0.35 14.64
CA THR A 171 9.24 0.15 14.62
C THR A 171 8.85 -0.91 13.58
N ALA A 172 9.46 -0.88 12.39
CA ALA A 172 9.25 -1.90 11.36
C ALA A 172 9.74 -3.28 11.81
N ALA A 173 10.91 -3.36 12.45
CA ALA A 173 11.45 -4.61 12.99
C ALA A 173 10.52 -5.19 14.06
N LYS A 174 9.99 -4.36 14.95
CA LYS A 174 9.00 -4.76 15.95
C LYS A 174 7.75 -5.34 15.32
N LEU A 175 7.22 -4.74 14.26
CA LEU A 175 6.05 -5.27 13.53
C LEU A 175 6.36 -6.63 12.91
N ARG A 176 7.55 -6.78 12.32
CA ARG A 176 8.01 -8.03 11.74
C ARG A 176 8.10 -9.15 12.79
N ASP A 177 8.59 -8.83 14.01
CA ASP A 177 8.66 -9.76 15.12
C ASP A 177 7.28 -10.17 15.68
N MET A 178 6.25 -9.33 15.47
CA MET A 178 4.86 -9.59 15.86
C MET A 178 4.09 -10.42 14.81
N ALA A 179 4.64 -10.64 13.63
CA ALA A 179 3.98 -11.38 12.55
C ALA A 179 3.86 -12.88 12.85
N ASP A 180 2.83 -13.50 12.26
CA ASP A 180 2.57 -14.94 12.43
C ASP A 180 3.55 -15.81 11.59
N GLY A 181 4.31 -15.20 10.66
CA GLY A 181 5.28 -15.85 9.76
C GLY A 181 6.28 -14.87 9.16
N PRO A 182 7.08 -15.30 8.17
CA PRO A 182 8.01 -14.41 7.48
C PRO A 182 7.26 -13.22 6.85
N GLN A 183 7.68 -12.01 7.17
CA GLN A 183 7.02 -10.78 6.71
C GLN A 183 8.03 -9.73 6.30
N ASP A 184 7.76 -9.03 5.21
CA ASP A 184 8.43 -7.79 4.85
C ASP A 184 7.58 -6.59 5.34
N VAL A 185 8.20 -5.67 6.07
CA VAL A 185 7.53 -4.45 6.55
C VAL A 185 8.12 -3.26 5.82
N VAL A 186 7.28 -2.49 5.14
CA VAL A 186 7.69 -1.29 4.40
C VAL A 186 7.02 -0.07 5.00
N ILE A 187 7.74 0.70 5.84
CA ILE A 187 7.22 1.98 6.32
C ILE A 187 7.37 3.01 5.21
N THR A 188 6.24 3.56 4.78
CA THR A 188 6.14 4.51 3.66
C THR A 188 6.11 5.94 4.14
N GLY A 189 6.64 6.86 3.34
CA GLY A 189 6.40 8.29 3.51
C GLY A 189 7.05 8.93 4.74
N VAL A 190 8.17 8.43 5.24
CA VAL A 190 8.89 8.99 6.39
C VAL A 190 9.52 10.32 5.99
N LYS A 191 8.97 11.45 6.50
CA LYS A 191 9.36 12.81 6.10
C LYS A 191 10.43 13.36 7.03
N CYS A 192 11.66 13.56 6.56
CA CYS A 192 12.74 14.22 7.29
C CYS A 192 12.87 15.68 6.83
N GLN A 193 12.27 16.59 7.61
CA GLN A 193 12.19 18.02 7.29
C GLN A 193 13.31 18.86 7.90
N LYS A 194 14.10 18.31 8.82
CA LYS A 194 15.14 19.05 9.56
C LYS A 194 16.48 19.16 8.82
N GLU A 195 16.59 18.59 7.62
CA GLU A 195 17.76 18.72 6.75
C GLU A 195 17.70 20.01 5.91
N GLU A 196 18.85 20.54 5.46
CA GLU A 196 18.91 21.66 4.51
C GLU A 196 18.11 21.37 3.24
N THR A 197 18.14 20.11 2.79
CA THR A 197 17.30 19.59 1.71
C THR A 197 16.37 18.53 2.27
N PRO A 198 15.05 18.77 2.34
CA PRO A 198 14.13 17.81 2.91
C PRO A 198 13.97 16.57 2.01
N PHE A 199 13.96 15.39 2.63
CA PHE A 199 13.78 14.11 1.98
C PHE A 199 12.57 13.35 2.53
N ILE A 200 12.01 12.50 1.68
CA ILE A 200 11.02 11.47 2.03
C ILE A 200 11.67 10.10 1.85
N TYR A 201 11.49 9.23 2.82
CA TYR A 201 12.08 7.89 2.83
C TYR A 201 11.00 6.82 2.85
N ASN A 202 11.27 5.71 2.17
CA ASN A 202 10.55 4.47 2.35
C ASN A 202 11.55 3.43 2.89
N ILE A 203 11.18 2.79 4.01
CA ILE A 203 12.10 1.92 4.77
C ILE A 203 11.52 0.51 4.73
N ALA A 204 12.22 -0.40 4.06
CA ALA A 204 11.88 -1.82 4.04
C ALA A 204 12.75 -2.60 5.03
N VAL A 205 12.13 -3.35 5.92
CA VAL A 205 12.77 -4.32 6.81
C VAL A 205 12.36 -5.71 6.37
N THR A 206 13.31 -6.46 5.85
CA THR A 206 13.13 -7.79 5.24
C THR A 206 14.04 -8.82 5.93
N GLU A 207 14.00 -10.06 5.50
CA GLU A 207 15.01 -11.08 5.93
C GLU A 207 16.45 -10.70 5.56
N ARG A 208 16.63 -9.82 4.56
CA ARG A 208 17.95 -9.36 4.08
C ARG A 208 18.49 -8.17 4.87
N GLY A 209 17.69 -7.62 5.80
CA GLY A 209 18.03 -6.45 6.59
C GLY A 209 17.21 -5.22 6.24
N VAL A 210 17.75 -4.05 6.54
CA VAL A 210 17.10 -2.75 6.32
C VAL A 210 17.53 -2.19 4.97
N HIS A 211 16.57 -1.85 4.12
CA HIS A 211 16.76 -1.12 2.87
C HIS A 211 16.02 0.22 2.94
N THR A 212 16.69 1.29 2.52
CA THR A 212 16.13 2.63 2.54
C THR A 212 16.15 3.25 1.15
N SER A 213 14.99 3.54 0.61
CA SER A 213 14.81 4.33 -0.60
C SER A 213 14.48 5.76 -0.24
N ARG A 214 15.14 6.74 -0.88
CA ARG A 214 14.89 8.16 -0.61
C ARG A 214 14.61 8.95 -1.87
N SER A 215 13.74 9.95 -1.74
CA SER A 215 13.44 10.92 -2.77
C SER A 215 13.37 12.32 -2.19
N HIS A 216 13.49 13.34 -3.02
CA HIS A 216 13.28 14.72 -2.59
C HIS A 216 11.83 14.90 -2.08
N LEU A 217 11.67 15.54 -0.93
CA LEU A 217 10.35 15.87 -0.38
C LEU A 217 9.80 17.12 -1.04
N PHE A 218 8.66 17.00 -1.67
CA PHE A 218 7.93 18.16 -2.19
C PHE A 218 7.13 18.85 -1.07
N ASN A 219 6.88 20.15 -1.22
CA ASN A 219 6.14 20.96 -0.23
C ASN A 219 4.61 20.75 -0.28
N ARG A 220 4.13 19.78 -1.03
CA ARG A 220 2.71 19.40 -1.15
C ARG A 220 2.57 17.89 -1.03
N SER A 221 1.56 17.46 -0.28
CA SER A 221 1.11 16.07 -0.25
C SER A 221 -0.10 15.90 -1.16
N PHE A 222 -0.26 14.71 -1.73
CA PHE A 222 -1.36 14.38 -2.63
C PHE A 222 -2.04 13.09 -2.18
N SER A 223 -3.36 13.03 -2.30
CA SER A 223 -4.15 11.82 -2.05
C SER A 223 -3.76 10.68 -3.00
N GLY A 224 -3.86 9.44 -2.53
CA GLY A 224 -3.66 8.24 -3.34
C GLY A 224 -2.19 7.84 -3.57
N THR A 225 -1.21 8.58 -3.03
CA THR A 225 0.21 8.20 -3.18
C THR A 225 0.54 6.88 -2.46
N GLY A 226 -0.09 6.60 -1.32
CA GLY A 226 0.00 5.31 -0.63
C GLY A 226 -0.55 4.16 -1.47
N ASP A 227 -1.76 4.33 -2.03
CA ASP A 227 -2.37 3.33 -2.92
C ASP A 227 -1.52 3.02 -4.15
N LEU A 228 -0.95 4.07 -4.77
CA LEU A 228 -0.04 3.90 -5.91
C LEU A 228 1.23 3.13 -5.51
N PHE A 229 1.83 3.48 -4.35
CA PHE A 229 3.01 2.79 -3.84
C PHE A 229 2.72 1.31 -3.57
N ALA A 230 1.68 1.01 -2.80
CA ALA A 230 1.29 -0.36 -2.46
C ALA A 230 0.92 -1.18 -3.71
N SER A 231 0.27 -0.55 -4.70
CA SER A 231 -0.07 -1.19 -5.97
C SER A 231 1.16 -1.54 -6.80
N VAL A 232 2.17 -0.66 -6.87
CA VAL A 232 3.45 -0.95 -7.53
C VAL A 232 4.16 -2.09 -6.81
N LEU A 233 4.24 -2.02 -5.48
CA LEU A 233 4.87 -3.06 -4.66
C LEU A 233 4.19 -4.42 -4.88
N CYS A 234 2.87 -4.48 -4.82
CA CYS A 234 2.09 -5.69 -5.06
C CYS A 234 2.39 -6.30 -6.43
N GLY A 235 2.25 -5.52 -7.50
CA GLY A 235 2.47 -6.00 -8.86
C GLY A 235 3.92 -6.44 -9.11
N CYS A 236 4.91 -5.77 -8.55
CA CYS A 236 6.32 -6.14 -8.62
C CYS A 236 6.59 -7.45 -7.88
N ARG A 237 6.08 -7.60 -6.66
CA ARG A 237 6.24 -8.82 -5.84
C ARG A 237 5.59 -10.03 -6.52
N VAL A 238 4.38 -9.88 -7.05
CA VAL A 238 3.69 -10.92 -7.84
C VAL A 238 4.52 -11.35 -9.03
N ASN A 239 5.25 -10.43 -9.68
CA ASN A 239 6.14 -10.73 -10.80
C ASN A 239 7.52 -11.26 -10.36
N GLY A 240 7.77 -11.50 -9.06
CA GLY A 240 9.01 -12.07 -8.52
C GLY A 240 10.14 -11.07 -8.31
N MET A 241 9.85 -9.77 -8.25
CA MET A 241 10.80 -8.74 -7.85
C MET A 241 10.99 -8.79 -6.32
N THR A 242 12.19 -8.50 -5.83
CA THR A 242 12.42 -8.38 -4.38
C THR A 242 11.71 -7.15 -3.82
N THR A 243 11.45 -7.14 -2.52
CA THR A 243 10.79 -6.00 -1.86
C THR A 243 11.63 -4.74 -1.99
N GLU A 244 12.94 -4.82 -1.81
CA GLU A 244 13.87 -3.69 -1.92
C GLU A 244 13.80 -3.05 -3.33
N ALA A 245 13.90 -3.86 -4.37
CA ALA A 245 13.83 -3.36 -5.75
C ALA A 245 12.45 -2.80 -6.11
N ALA A 246 11.38 -3.39 -5.55
CA ALA A 246 10.02 -2.89 -5.74
C ALA A 246 9.77 -1.56 -5.02
N VAL A 247 10.36 -1.38 -3.83
CA VAL A 247 10.33 -0.10 -3.07
C VAL A 247 11.06 1.00 -3.84
N ASP A 248 12.23 0.71 -4.43
CA ASP A 248 12.97 1.69 -5.24
C ASP A 248 12.17 2.09 -6.49
N LEU A 249 11.57 1.12 -7.18
CA LEU A 249 10.73 1.42 -8.36
C LEU A 249 9.50 2.23 -7.99
N ALA A 250 8.81 1.89 -6.89
CA ALA A 250 7.65 2.63 -6.42
C ALA A 250 8.03 4.07 -6.03
N GLY A 251 9.15 4.25 -5.32
CA GLY A 251 9.67 5.57 -4.96
C GLY A 251 10.00 6.42 -6.18
N GLN A 252 10.67 5.87 -7.20
CA GLN A 252 10.98 6.57 -8.45
C GLN A 252 9.72 6.93 -9.24
N PHE A 253 8.78 6.00 -9.38
CA PHE A 253 7.51 6.22 -10.05
C PHE A 253 6.73 7.38 -9.41
N LEU A 254 6.61 7.38 -8.07
CA LEU A 254 5.96 8.45 -7.34
C LEU A 254 6.71 9.78 -7.47
N TYR A 255 8.05 9.77 -7.36
CA TYR A 255 8.86 10.98 -7.51
C TYR A 255 8.61 11.68 -8.84
N HIS A 256 8.68 10.94 -9.96
CA HIS A 256 8.45 11.50 -11.29
C HIS A 256 7.01 12.02 -11.44
N SER A 257 6.03 11.25 -10.95
CA SER A 257 4.61 11.63 -11.03
C SER A 257 4.30 12.86 -10.19
N ILE A 258 4.87 13.00 -8.99
CA ILE A 258 4.69 14.17 -8.14
C ILE A 258 5.40 15.39 -8.75
N ALA A 259 6.65 15.23 -9.19
CA ALA A 259 7.43 16.32 -9.81
C ALA A 259 6.69 16.94 -11.00
N ASP A 260 6.04 16.10 -11.81
CA ASP A 260 5.21 16.56 -12.91
C ASP A 260 3.96 17.29 -12.43
N THR A 261 3.28 16.70 -11.46
CA THR A 261 2.05 17.25 -10.86
C THR A 261 2.29 18.63 -10.21
N MET A 262 3.49 18.85 -9.66
CA MET A 262 3.86 20.14 -9.06
C MET A 262 3.82 21.31 -10.05
N ASN A 263 3.91 21.04 -11.35
CA ASN A 263 3.82 22.06 -12.41
C ASN A 263 2.36 22.42 -12.74
N ASP A 264 1.40 21.62 -12.26
CA ASP A 264 -0.02 21.81 -12.52
C ASP A 264 -0.72 22.44 -11.32
N ASN A 265 -1.70 23.29 -11.60
CA ASN A 265 -2.52 23.91 -10.55
C ASN A 265 -3.75 23.04 -10.23
N ILE A 266 -3.49 21.81 -9.73
CA ILE A 266 -4.56 20.88 -9.34
C ILE A 266 -4.69 20.79 -7.81
N SER A 267 -5.85 20.39 -7.35
CA SER A 267 -6.09 20.17 -5.92
C SER A 267 -5.26 18.96 -5.43
N PRO A 268 -4.68 19.01 -4.21
CA PRO A 268 -4.09 17.81 -3.59
C PRO A 268 -5.04 16.61 -3.54
N ASN A 269 -6.34 16.85 -3.47
CA ASN A 269 -7.37 15.81 -3.44
C ASN A 269 -7.60 15.14 -4.81
N ASP A 270 -7.19 15.77 -5.92
CA ASP A 270 -7.30 15.17 -7.25
C ASP A 270 -6.31 14.00 -7.45
N GLY A 271 -5.27 13.91 -6.61
CA GLY A 271 -4.18 12.97 -6.75
C GLY A 271 -3.09 13.45 -7.70
N ILE A 272 -2.18 12.57 -8.09
CA ILE A 272 -1.02 12.90 -8.93
C ILE A 272 -1.20 12.45 -10.38
N ASN A 273 -0.46 13.10 -11.29
CA ASN A 273 -0.46 12.77 -12.73
C ASN A 273 0.48 11.60 -13.02
N PHE A 274 0.05 10.39 -12.69
CA PHE A 274 0.86 9.19 -12.83
C PHE A 274 0.69 8.48 -14.17
N GLU A 275 -0.34 8.78 -14.94
CA GLU A 275 -0.77 8.01 -16.10
C GLU A 275 0.33 7.90 -17.17
N LYS A 276 1.06 8.97 -17.43
CA LYS A 276 2.16 8.95 -18.42
C LYS A 276 3.39 8.17 -17.94
N TYR A 277 3.53 7.98 -16.64
CA TYR A 277 4.63 7.22 -16.03
C TYR A 277 4.35 5.72 -15.90
N LEU A 278 3.14 5.26 -16.27
CA LEU A 278 2.84 3.83 -16.36
C LEU A 278 3.78 3.10 -17.34
N ILE A 279 4.34 3.81 -18.31
CA ILE A 279 5.33 3.26 -19.22
C ILE A 279 6.61 2.79 -18.50
N ASP A 280 7.00 3.44 -17.41
CA ASP A 280 8.19 3.07 -16.63
C ASP A 280 7.97 1.72 -15.95
N LEU A 281 6.75 1.47 -15.46
CA LEU A 281 6.35 0.19 -14.87
C LEU A 281 6.32 -0.94 -15.90
N ILE A 282 5.82 -0.67 -17.10
CA ILE A 282 5.82 -1.61 -18.22
C ILE A 282 7.25 -2.01 -18.58
N ASN A 283 8.16 -1.04 -18.70
CA ASN A 283 9.56 -1.26 -19.05
C ASN A 283 10.30 -2.06 -17.96
N ALA A 284 10.09 -1.73 -16.68
CA ALA A 284 10.68 -2.46 -15.56
C ALA A 284 10.30 -3.94 -15.57
N THR A 285 9.02 -4.24 -15.80
CA THR A 285 8.53 -5.64 -15.90
C THR A 285 9.14 -6.37 -17.10
N ALA A 286 9.33 -5.70 -18.24
CA ALA A 286 9.94 -6.30 -19.42
C ALA A 286 11.42 -6.63 -19.20
N LEU A 287 12.16 -5.77 -18.50
CA LEU A 287 13.57 -6.01 -18.15
C LEU A 287 13.71 -7.19 -17.19
N GLN A 288 12.86 -7.30 -16.19
CA GLN A 288 12.89 -8.41 -15.24
C GLN A 288 12.64 -9.76 -15.92
N LYS A 289 11.63 -9.84 -16.81
CA LYS A 289 11.35 -11.06 -17.57
C LYS A 289 12.55 -11.51 -18.43
N LYS A 290 13.32 -10.55 -18.99
CA LYS A 290 14.55 -10.86 -19.74
C LYS A 290 15.64 -11.41 -18.82
N ALA A 291 15.84 -10.79 -17.65
CA ALA A 291 16.85 -11.25 -16.68
C ALA A 291 16.57 -12.67 -16.19
N THR A 292 15.32 -12.98 -15.84
CA THR A 292 14.92 -14.32 -15.38
C THR A 292 15.06 -15.38 -16.47
N ARG A 293 14.86 -15.04 -17.75
CA ARG A 293 15.08 -15.97 -18.87
C ARG A 293 16.57 -16.30 -19.07
N ASN A 294 17.44 -15.30 -18.93
CA ASN A 294 18.89 -15.48 -19.10
C ASN A 294 19.54 -16.28 -17.96
N GLN A 295 18.90 -16.36 -16.77
CA GLN A 295 19.38 -17.20 -15.66
C GLN A 295 18.96 -18.67 -15.77
N LYS A 296 18.03 -19.00 -16.67
CA LYS A 296 17.55 -20.37 -16.88
C LYS A 296 18.24 -21.08 -18.06
N HIS A 297 19.16 -20.41 -18.73
CA HIS A 297 20.04 -20.92 -19.79
C HIS A 297 21.48 -20.85 -19.36
#